data_bc2ac58fdc5c2963d43f1951222c9ef5
#
_entry.id   bc2ac58fdc5c2963d43f1951222c9ef5
#
_cell.length_a   1.000
_cell.length_b   1.000
_cell.length_c   1.000
_cell.angle_alpha   90.00
_cell.angle_beta   90.00
_cell.angle_gamma   90.00
#
_symmetry.space_group_name_H-M   'P 1'
#
loop_
_entity.id
_entity.type
_entity.pdbx_description
1 polymer ?
#
loop_
_entity_poly.entity_id
_entity_poly.type
_entity_poly.pdbx_seq_one_letter_code
_entity_poly.pdbx_strand_id
1 'polypeptide(L)'
;MKSKILIQIFLFFVVIIISLFVYQKYLKDDQIDKVQIPSDNLNKDERNNVIRELEYEPSDDQGRKYIITSEEGSIDDNNSEIILMKNVKAKIVLADGTIVNISSKRAKYNNKSFNTNFEKDVKLNFLNHNLSSQNLDLLFDENKIEVYNNLIYKNFDLTMMADKVEIDMLTK
;
A
#
# COMPACT_ATOMS: atom_id res chain seq x y z
N MET A 1 9.26 59.33 10.11
CA MET A 1 8.01 58.54 10.28
C MET A 1 7.69 57.61 9.08
N LYS A 2 7.93 58.03 7.83
CA LYS A 2 7.57 57.22 6.62
C LYS A 2 8.37 55.91 6.48
N SER A 3 9.64 55.82 6.93
CA SER A 3 10.44 54.61 6.81
C SER A 3 9.96 53.47 7.73
N LYS A 4 9.44 53.74 8.92
CA LYS A 4 8.93 52.72 9.83
C LYS A 4 7.65 52.06 9.28
N ILE A 5 6.81 52.82 8.63
CA ILE A 5 5.57 52.31 7.98
C ILE A 5 5.95 51.45 6.78
N LEU A 6 6.96 51.82 6.00
CA LEU A 6 7.45 51.03 4.87
C LEU A 6 8.01 49.67 5.31
N ILE A 7 8.77 49.62 6.43
CA ILE A 7 9.29 48.40 7.01
C ILE A 7 8.17 47.48 7.52
N GLN A 8 7.12 48.06 8.14
CA GLN A 8 5.98 47.27 8.60
C GLN A 8 5.19 46.65 7.44
N ILE A 9 4.98 47.40 6.35
CA ILE A 9 4.34 46.90 5.15
C ILE A 9 5.15 45.79 4.50
N PHE A 10 6.47 45.96 4.42
CA PHE A 10 7.37 44.92 3.89
C PHE A 10 7.31 43.65 4.73
N LEU A 11 7.37 43.75 6.06
CA LEU A 11 7.29 42.62 6.98
C LEU A 11 5.94 41.88 6.86
N PHE A 12 4.83 42.62 6.66
CA PHE A 12 3.54 42.01 6.42
C PHE A 12 3.50 41.20 5.11
N PHE A 13 4.08 41.72 4.04
CA PHE A 13 4.21 40.96 2.77
C PHE A 13 5.07 39.69 2.91
N VAL A 14 6.14 39.75 3.66
CA VAL A 14 6.99 38.59 3.94
C VAL A 14 6.20 37.50 4.67
N VAL A 15 5.40 37.86 5.67
CA VAL A 15 4.54 36.90 6.40
C VAL A 15 3.50 36.27 5.47
N ILE A 16 2.89 37.03 4.58
CA ILE A 16 1.93 36.51 3.59
C ILE A 16 2.62 35.51 2.64
N ILE A 17 3.81 35.84 2.15
CA ILE A 17 4.56 34.96 1.24
C ILE A 17 4.94 33.65 1.96
N ILE A 18 5.41 33.71 3.20
CA ILE A 18 5.74 32.52 4.00
C ILE A 18 4.47 31.70 4.26
N SER A 19 3.35 32.35 4.59
CA SER A 19 2.08 31.65 4.80
C SER A 19 1.57 30.93 3.54
N LEU A 20 1.70 31.56 2.37
CA LEU A 20 1.36 30.94 1.08
C LEU A 20 2.29 29.77 0.75
N PHE A 21 3.58 29.90 1.08
CA PHE A 21 4.55 28.82 0.86
C PHE A 21 4.28 27.63 1.77
N VAL A 22 3.96 27.87 3.03
CA VAL A 22 3.55 26.84 3.99
C VAL A 22 2.24 26.18 3.55
N TYR A 23 1.26 26.98 3.11
CA TYR A 23 0.00 26.48 2.57
C TYR A 23 0.22 25.57 1.36
N GLN A 24 1.05 25.98 0.40
CA GLN A 24 1.34 25.16 -0.78
C GLN A 24 2.13 23.88 -0.45
N LYS A 25 2.98 23.92 0.58
CA LYS A 25 3.85 22.79 0.93
C LYS A 25 3.19 21.81 1.92
N TYR A 26 2.30 22.28 2.80
CA TYR A 26 1.76 21.49 3.91
C TYR A 26 0.24 21.34 3.94
N LEU A 27 -0.52 22.20 3.22
CA LEU A 27 -1.97 22.14 3.19
C LEU A 27 -2.54 21.94 1.78
N LYS A 28 -1.71 21.96 0.74
CA LYS A 28 -2.15 21.37 -0.51
C LYS A 28 -2.09 19.88 -0.23
N ASP A 29 -3.25 19.32 0.16
CA ASP A 29 -3.45 17.90 0.27
C ASP A 29 -2.72 17.20 -0.87
N ASP A 30 -1.96 16.19 -0.51
CA ASP A 30 -1.48 15.22 -1.45
C ASP A 30 -2.67 14.87 -2.34
N GLN A 31 -2.66 15.44 -3.54
CA GLN A 31 -3.43 14.85 -4.61
C GLN A 31 -2.89 13.42 -4.63
N ILE A 32 -3.64 12.53 -3.98
CA ILE A 32 -3.52 11.10 -4.21
C ILE A 32 -3.27 11.01 -5.71
N ASP A 33 -2.05 10.66 -6.10
CA ASP A 33 -1.71 10.48 -7.50
C ASP A 33 -2.85 9.65 -8.07
N LYS A 34 -3.65 10.31 -8.90
CA LYS A 34 -4.74 9.62 -9.58
C LYS A 34 -4.07 8.44 -10.22
N VAL A 35 -4.35 7.25 -9.68
CA VAL A 35 -3.95 6.00 -10.28
C VAL A 35 -4.15 6.18 -11.77
N GLN A 36 -3.05 6.31 -12.52
CA GLN A 36 -3.11 6.32 -13.97
C GLN A 36 -3.49 4.89 -14.34
N ILE A 37 -4.79 4.66 -14.45
CA ILE A 37 -5.31 3.47 -15.11
C ILE A 37 -4.78 3.60 -16.53
N PRO A 38 -3.92 2.68 -16.99
CA PRO A 38 -3.49 2.68 -18.38
C PRO A 38 -4.76 2.59 -19.24
N SER A 39 -5.06 3.65 -19.98
CA SER A 39 -6.33 3.80 -20.70
C SER A 39 -6.42 2.98 -21.99
N ASP A 40 -5.48 2.10 -22.23
CA ASP A 40 -5.49 1.23 -23.40
C ASP A 40 -5.78 -0.22 -23.01
N ASN A 41 -7.03 -0.62 -23.16
CA ASN A 41 -7.66 -1.95 -23.02
C ASN A 41 -8.60 -2.12 -21.83
N LEU A 42 -9.47 -1.16 -21.57
CA LEU A 42 -10.67 -1.42 -20.79
C LEU A 42 -11.65 -2.28 -21.63
N ASN A 43 -11.45 -3.58 -21.64
CA ASN A 43 -12.53 -4.50 -21.95
C ASN A 43 -13.51 -4.47 -20.75
N LYS A 44 -14.35 -3.47 -20.75
CA LYS A 44 -15.44 -3.31 -19.81
C LYS A 44 -16.50 -4.35 -20.16
N ASP A 45 -16.44 -5.47 -19.47
CA ASP A 45 -17.56 -6.40 -19.48
C ASP A 45 -18.67 -5.70 -18.68
N GLU A 46 -19.67 -5.16 -19.37
CA GLU A 46 -20.69 -4.22 -18.85
C GLU A 46 -21.57 -4.78 -17.71
N ARG A 47 -21.34 -6.02 -17.29
CA ARG A 47 -22.15 -6.68 -16.25
C ARG A 47 -21.50 -6.79 -14.88
N ASN A 48 -20.19 -6.52 -14.70
CA ASN A 48 -19.52 -6.81 -13.42
C ASN A 48 -18.41 -5.86 -12.99
N ASN A 49 -18.27 -4.64 -13.43
CA ASN A 49 -17.18 -3.72 -13.00
C ASN A 49 -15.79 -4.41 -12.79
N VAL A 50 -15.48 -5.42 -13.60
CA VAL A 50 -14.25 -6.20 -13.51
C VAL A 50 -13.16 -5.50 -14.32
N ILE A 51 -12.05 -5.19 -13.66
CA ILE A 51 -10.83 -4.66 -14.27
C ILE A 51 -9.85 -5.82 -14.38
N ARG A 52 -9.21 -5.98 -15.55
CA ARG A 52 -8.17 -7.00 -15.77
C ARG A 52 -6.79 -6.37 -15.69
N GLU A 53 -5.81 -7.17 -15.26
CA GLU A 53 -4.41 -6.75 -15.12
C GLU A 53 -4.26 -5.49 -14.25
N LEU A 54 -4.86 -5.55 -13.06
CA LEU A 54 -4.86 -4.45 -12.12
C LEU A 54 -3.50 -4.34 -11.44
N GLU A 55 -2.96 -3.12 -11.36
CA GLU A 55 -1.73 -2.80 -10.62
C GLU A 55 -1.91 -1.54 -9.80
N TYR A 56 -1.46 -1.59 -8.54
CA TYR A 56 -1.38 -0.46 -7.62
C TYR A 56 0.03 -0.37 -7.06
N GLU A 57 0.59 0.82 -7.03
CA GLU A 57 1.94 1.09 -6.52
C GLU A 57 1.92 2.25 -5.51
N PRO A 58 1.37 2.08 -4.30
CA PRO A 58 1.51 3.08 -3.26
C PRO A 58 2.94 3.11 -2.70
N SER A 59 3.37 4.29 -2.29
CA SER A 59 4.62 4.49 -1.56
C SER A 59 4.33 5.28 -0.29
N ASP A 60 5.13 5.07 0.75
CA ASP A 60 5.05 5.83 1.98
C ASP A 60 6.20 6.83 2.14
N ASP A 61 6.08 7.69 3.15
CA ASP A 61 7.10 8.70 3.48
C ASP A 61 8.43 8.10 3.96
N GLN A 62 8.46 6.80 4.25
CA GLN A 62 9.66 6.06 4.69
C GLN A 62 10.42 5.43 3.52
N GLY A 63 9.96 5.64 2.29
CA GLY A 63 10.58 5.11 1.07
C GLY A 63 10.32 3.63 0.81
N ARG A 64 9.38 3.02 1.54
CA ARG A 64 8.89 1.66 1.23
C ARG A 64 7.95 1.74 0.04
N LYS A 65 8.08 0.77 -0.84
CA LYS A 65 7.19 0.62 -1.99
C LYS A 65 6.37 -0.65 -1.82
N TYR A 66 5.10 -0.52 -2.07
CA TYR A 66 4.18 -1.65 -2.11
C TYR A 66 3.57 -1.75 -3.51
N ILE A 67 3.83 -2.83 -4.19
CA ILE A 67 3.26 -3.10 -5.52
C ILE A 67 2.31 -4.28 -5.37
N ILE A 68 1.05 -4.12 -5.72
CA ILE A 68 0.08 -5.21 -5.77
C ILE A 68 -0.50 -5.33 -7.16
N THR A 69 -0.50 -6.55 -7.69
CA THR A 69 -1.04 -6.88 -9.00
C THR A 69 -2.08 -8.00 -8.89
N SER A 70 -3.07 -8.01 -9.77
CA SER A 70 -4.04 -9.10 -9.87
C SER A 70 -4.49 -9.31 -11.30
N GLU A 71 -4.86 -10.55 -11.64
CA GLU A 71 -5.42 -10.87 -12.96
C GLU A 71 -6.81 -10.23 -13.14
N GLU A 72 -7.60 -10.20 -12.08
CA GLU A 72 -8.93 -9.58 -12.05
C GLU A 72 -9.11 -8.79 -10.77
N GLY A 73 -9.76 -7.64 -10.87
CA GLY A 73 -10.18 -6.82 -9.73
C GLY A 73 -11.57 -6.25 -9.94
N SER A 74 -12.34 -6.09 -8.88
CA SER A 74 -13.62 -5.41 -8.89
C SER A 74 -13.80 -4.60 -7.61
N ILE A 75 -14.48 -3.48 -7.70
CA ILE A 75 -14.86 -2.70 -6.52
C ILE A 75 -15.95 -3.47 -5.76
N ASP A 76 -15.86 -3.52 -4.44
CA ASP A 76 -16.89 -4.12 -3.59
C ASP A 76 -18.17 -3.27 -3.62
N ASP A 77 -19.32 -3.92 -3.84
CA ASP A 77 -20.61 -3.21 -4.00
C ASP A 77 -21.04 -2.46 -2.72
N ASN A 78 -20.57 -2.86 -1.55
CA ASN A 78 -20.93 -2.27 -0.27
C ASN A 78 -19.92 -1.23 0.22
N ASN A 79 -18.68 -1.27 -0.28
CA ASN A 79 -17.61 -0.37 0.13
C ASN A 79 -16.68 -0.06 -1.04
N SER A 80 -16.80 1.13 -1.60
CA SER A 80 -15.97 1.58 -2.74
C SER A 80 -14.47 1.73 -2.44
N GLU A 81 -14.08 1.71 -1.17
CA GLU A 81 -12.66 1.69 -0.77
C GLU A 81 -12.04 0.29 -0.87
N ILE A 82 -12.87 -0.74 -0.97
CA ILE A 82 -12.40 -2.14 -1.04
C ILE A 82 -12.40 -2.62 -2.48
N ILE A 83 -11.26 -3.19 -2.86
CA ILE A 83 -11.08 -3.83 -4.15
C ILE A 83 -10.90 -5.32 -3.92
N LEU A 84 -11.82 -6.09 -4.49
CA LEU A 84 -11.78 -7.55 -4.49
C LEU A 84 -10.88 -8.02 -5.64
N MET A 85 -9.86 -8.80 -5.33
CA MET A 85 -8.82 -9.20 -6.28
C MET A 85 -8.73 -10.72 -6.41
N LYS A 86 -8.41 -11.22 -7.62
CA LYS A 86 -8.15 -12.64 -7.90
C LYS A 86 -6.76 -12.84 -8.48
N ASN A 87 -6.11 -13.96 -8.10
CA ASN A 87 -4.76 -14.35 -8.51
C ASN A 87 -3.75 -13.22 -8.28
N VAL A 88 -3.55 -12.93 -7.00
CA VAL A 88 -2.86 -11.73 -6.52
C VAL A 88 -1.39 -12.01 -6.29
N LYS A 89 -0.55 -11.03 -6.66
CA LYS A 89 0.85 -10.97 -6.29
C LYS A 89 1.14 -9.61 -5.70
N ALA A 90 1.87 -9.57 -4.59
CA ALA A 90 2.33 -8.34 -4.00
C ALA A 90 3.83 -8.39 -3.73
N LYS A 91 4.48 -7.25 -3.87
CA LYS A 91 5.89 -7.03 -3.62
C LYS A 91 6.06 -5.83 -2.71
N ILE A 92 6.67 -6.05 -1.55
CA ILE A 92 7.03 -4.98 -0.64
C ILE A 92 8.54 -4.79 -0.72
N VAL A 93 8.99 -3.59 -1.00
CA VAL A 93 10.41 -3.21 -0.91
C VAL A 93 10.59 -2.46 0.39
N LEU A 94 11.30 -3.07 1.34
CA LEU A 94 11.61 -2.48 2.64
C LEU A 94 12.64 -1.36 2.50
N ALA A 95 12.79 -0.53 3.54
CA ALA A 95 13.71 0.61 3.53
C ALA A 95 15.18 0.23 3.29
N ASP A 96 15.58 -1.00 3.63
CA ASP A 96 16.94 -1.53 3.36
C ASP A 96 17.09 -2.16 1.96
N GLY A 97 16.04 -2.08 1.13
CA GLY A 97 16.01 -2.67 -0.20
C GLY A 97 15.62 -4.16 -0.22
N THR A 98 15.38 -4.78 0.93
CA THR A 98 14.95 -6.17 0.99
C THR A 98 13.54 -6.32 0.41
N ILE A 99 13.33 -7.43 -0.31
CA ILE A 99 12.06 -7.69 -1.00
C ILE A 99 11.30 -8.79 -0.28
N VAL A 100 10.03 -8.50 0.06
CA VAL A 100 9.04 -9.48 0.51
C VAL A 100 8.07 -9.71 -0.63
N ASN A 101 7.90 -10.96 -1.05
CA ASN A 101 6.94 -11.34 -2.07
C ASN A 101 5.78 -12.10 -1.41
N ILE A 102 4.54 -11.69 -1.74
CA ILE A 102 3.32 -12.34 -1.28
C ILE A 102 2.51 -12.78 -2.50
N SER A 103 1.87 -13.92 -2.43
CA SER A 103 0.91 -14.35 -3.44
C SER A 103 -0.27 -15.07 -2.81
N SER A 104 -1.44 -14.97 -3.43
CA SER A 104 -2.68 -15.64 -3.01
C SER A 104 -3.66 -15.80 -4.15
N LYS A 105 -4.68 -16.62 -3.97
CA LYS A 105 -5.78 -16.72 -4.94
C LYS A 105 -6.76 -15.57 -4.88
N ARG A 106 -6.91 -14.95 -3.71
CA ARG A 106 -7.81 -13.81 -3.52
C ARG A 106 -7.19 -12.81 -2.56
N ALA A 107 -7.57 -11.54 -2.73
CA ALA A 107 -7.30 -10.51 -1.74
C ALA A 107 -8.43 -9.48 -1.69
N LYS A 108 -8.50 -8.79 -0.53
CA LYS A 108 -9.28 -7.57 -0.33
C LYS A 108 -8.29 -6.45 -0.04
N TYR A 109 -8.18 -5.52 -0.95
CA TYR A 109 -7.28 -4.38 -0.86
C TYR A 109 -8.08 -3.13 -0.52
N ASN A 110 -7.68 -2.40 0.52
CA ASN A 110 -8.23 -1.10 0.84
C ASN A 110 -7.37 -0.02 0.16
N ASN A 111 -7.95 0.73 -0.77
CA ASN A 111 -7.25 1.74 -1.56
C ASN A 111 -6.92 3.02 -0.79
N LYS A 112 -7.37 3.15 0.47
CA LYS A 112 -7.12 4.30 1.33
C LYS A 112 -6.05 4.04 2.38
N SER A 113 -6.14 2.91 3.09
CA SER A 113 -5.16 2.51 4.11
C SER A 113 -4.04 1.64 3.56
N PHE A 114 -4.19 1.12 2.33
CA PHE A 114 -3.32 0.13 1.68
C PHE A 114 -3.28 -1.23 2.41
N ASN A 115 -4.08 -1.39 3.45
CA ASN A 115 -4.23 -2.66 4.14
C ASN A 115 -4.78 -3.71 3.19
N THR A 116 -4.24 -4.91 3.26
CA THR A 116 -4.60 -5.99 2.34
C THR A 116 -4.79 -7.29 3.09
N ASN A 117 -5.96 -7.88 2.96
CA ASN A 117 -6.24 -9.23 3.45
C ASN A 117 -6.08 -10.22 2.28
N PHE A 118 -5.07 -11.10 2.35
CA PHE A 118 -4.82 -12.17 1.40
C PHE A 118 -5.48 -13.46 1.88
N GLU A 119 -6.17 -14.13 0.97
CA GLU A 119 -6.93 -15.34 1.27
C GLU A 119 -6.64 -16.45 0.27
N LYS A 120 -6.63 -17.69 0.77
CA LYS A 120 -6.46 -18.92 0.01
C LYS A 120 -5.10 -19.10 -0.65
N ASP A 121 -4.42 -20.18 -0.29
CA ASP A 121 -3.10 -20.55 -0.82
C ASP A 121 -2.09 -19.42 -0.72
N VAL A 122 -2.05 -18.74 0.43
CA VAL A 122 -1.13 -17.63 0.68
C VAL A 122 0.29 -18.15 0.79
N LYS A 123 1.21 -17.49 0.10
CA LYS A 123 2.66 -17.72 0.19
C LYS A 123 3.34 -16.38 0.42
N LEU A 124 4.24 -16.34 1.41
CA LEU A 124 5.13 -15.22 1.67
C LEU A 124 6.57 -15.72 1.58
N ASN A 125 7.38 -15.04 0.76
CA ASN A 125 8.80 -15.34 0.59
C ASN A 125 9.62 -14.10 0.90
N PHE A 126 10.59 -14.26 1.79
CA PHE A 126 11.47 -13.20 2.27
C PHE A 126 12.86 -13.79 2.49
N LEU A 127 13.85 -13.39 1.70
CA LEU A 127 15.20 -14.00 1.69
C LEU A 127 15.10 -15.54 1.52
N ASN A 128 15.56 -16.28 2.52
CA ASN A 128 15.48 -17.75 2.59
C ASN A 128 14.31 -18.27 3.45
N HIS A 129 13.42 -17.37 3.91
CA HIS A 129 12.25 -17.70 4.70
C HIS A 129 11.03 -17.84 3.80
N ASN A 130 10.31 -18.94 3.94
CA ASN A 130 9.10 -19.25 3.19
C ASN A 130 7.97 -19.57 4.15
N LEU A 131 6.88 -18.82 4.07
CA LEU A 131 5.66 -19.06 4.83
C LEU A 131 4.54 -19.43 3.87
N SER A 132 3.73 -20.41 4.25
CA SER A 132 2.48 -20.76 3.57
C SER A 132 1.35 -20.84 4.57
N SER A 133 0.17 -20.33 4.21
CA SER A 133 -1.01 -20.27 5.09
C SER A 133 -2.30 -20.17 4.28
N GLN A 134 -3.43 -20.12 4.97
CA GLN A 134 -4.71 -19.78 4.33
C GLN A 134 -5.00 -18.28 4.31
N ASN A 135 -4.44 -17.54 5.28
CA ASN A 135 -4.69 -16.10 5.45
C ASN A 135 -3.42 -15.34 5.80
N LEU A 136 -3.34 -14.12 5.30
CA LEU A 136 -2.34 -13.12 5.66
C LEU A 136 -2.97 -11.74 5.62
N ASP A 137 -2.79 -10.98 6.70
CA ASP A 137 -3.16 -9.58 6.78
C ASP A 137 -1.89 -8.72 6.70
N LEU A 138 -1.80 -7.89 5.69
CA LEU A 138 -0.83 -6.80 5.60
C LEU A 138 -1.50 -5.55 6.15
N LEU A 139 -1.10 -5.13 7.34
CA LEU A 139 -1.53 -3.91 8.00
C LEU A 139 -0.48 -2.84 7.73
N PHE A 140 -0.60 -2.21 6.56
CA PHE A 140 0.43 -1.31 6.04
C PHE A 140 0.58 -0.06 6.91
N ASP A 141 -0.51 0.47 7.42
CA ASP A 141 -0.57 1.60 8.36
C ASP A 141 0.00 1.28 9.74
N GLU A 142 -0.03 0.00 10.16
CA GLU A 142 0.54 -0.49 11.43
C GLU A 142 1.98 -1.02 11.27
N ASN A 143 2.50 -1.09 10.05
CA ASN A 143 3.80 -1.70 9.72
C ASN A 143 3.91 -3.18 10.12
N LYS A 144 2.84 -3.93 10.00
CA LYS A 144 2.72 -5.29 10.51
C LYS A 144 2.19 -6.25 9.45
N ILE A 145 2.70 -7.47 9.45
CA ILE A 145 2.15 -8.60 8.70
C ILE A 145 1.72 -9.67 9.70
N GLU A 146 0.49 -10.14 9.59
CA GLU A 146 -0.04 -11.25 10.35
C GLU A 146 -0.31 -12.43 9.42
N VAL A 147 0.27 -13.60 9.71
CA VAL A 147 0.10 -14.82 8.93
C VAL A 147 -0.55 -15.87 9.82
N TYR A 148 -1.65 -16.46 9.39
CA TYR A 148 -2.44 -17.35 10.24
C TYR A 148 -3.27 -18.38 9.45
N ASN A 149 -3.85 -19.32 10.15
CA ASN A 149 -4.60 -20.46 9.63
C ASN A 149 -3.75 -21.42 8.79
N ASN A 150 -3.37 -22.54 9.41
CA ASN A 150 -2.53 -23.59 8.81
C ASN A 150 -1.16 -23.08 8.34
N LEU A 151 -0.52 -22.28 9.18
CA LEU A 151 0.78 -21.72 8.87
C LEU A 151 1.87 -22.79 8.91
N ILE A 152 2.64 -22.87 7.84
CA ILE A 152 3.87 -23.63 7.74
C ILE A 152 5.00 -22.68 7.37
N TYR A 153 6.01 -22.62 8.22
CA TYR A 153 7.25 -21.90 7.98
C TYR A 153 8.35 -22.87 7.57
N LYS A 154 9.15 -22.49 6.58
CA LYS A 154 10.32 -23.27 6.10
C LYS A 154 11.49 -22.33 5.82
N ASN A 155 12.68 -22.75 6.27
CA ASN A 155 13.96 -22.23 5.79
C ASN A 155 14.88 -23.41 5.44
N PHE A 156 16.20 -23.18 5.25
CA PHE A 156 17.13 -24.24 4.88
C PHE A 156 17.20 -25.40 5.88
N ASP A 157 17.08 -25.12 7.18
CA ASP A 157 17.37 -26.07 8.27
C ASP A 157 16.13 -26.46 9.08
N LEU A 158 15.02 -25.71 8.94
CA LEU A 158 13.89 -25.81 9.85
C LEU A 158 12.55 -25.79 9.10
N THR A 159 11.65 -26.65 9.52
CA THR A 159 10.21 -26.58 9.21
C THR A 159 9.44 -26.48 10.52
N MET A 160 8.59 -25.47 10.65
CA MET A 160 7.72 -25.26 11.82
C MET A 160 6.27 -25.11 11.38
N MET A 161 5.36 -25.48 12.26
CA MET A 161 3.94 -25.20 12.17
C MET A 161 3.54 -24.30 13.32
N ALA A 162 2.68 -23.33 13.07
CA ALA A 162 2.15 -22.42 14.08
C ALA A 162 0.72 -22.03 13.73
N ASP A 163 -0.03 -21.53 14.73
CA ASP A 163 -1.37 -21.01 14.50
C ASP A 163 -1.32 -19.60 13.89
N LYS A 164 -0.35 -18.79 14.36
CA LYS A 164 -0.15 -17.42 13.93
C LYS A 164 1.31 -17.00 14.05
N VAL A 165 1.76 -16.14 13.16
CA VAL A 165 3.02 -15.39 13.21
C VAL A 165 2.74 -13.93 12.91
N GLU A 166 3.37 -13.05 13.69
CA GLU A 166 3.39 -11.62 13.44
C GLU A 166 4.81 -11.19 13.02
N ILE A 167 4.89 -10.36 12.00
CA ILE A 167 6.14 -9.83 11.46
C ILE A 167 6.03 -8.31 11.50
N ASP A 168 6.96 -7.67 12.22
CA ASP A 168 7.11 -6.22 12.21
C ASP A 168 7.98 -5.83 11.00
N MET A 169 7.49 -4.91 10.17
CA MET A 169 8.21 -4.47 8.96
C MET A 169 9.26 -3.38 9.25
N LEU A 170 9.35 -2.88 10.48
CA LEU A 170 10.32 -1.85 10.90
C LEU A 170 11.51 -2.43 11.65
N THR A 171 11.31 -3.52 12.39
CA THR A 171 12.35 -4.17 13.19
C THR A 171 12.99 -5.32 12.41
N LYS A 172 14.32 -5.45 12.56
CA LYS A 172 15.10 -6.58 11.98
C LYS A 172 15.13 -7.75 12.93
#